data_f4b4a566b7fb0bb6ad2060555a5bde12
#
_entry.id   f4b4a566b7fb0bb6ad2060555a5bde12
#
_cell.length_a   1.000
_cell.length_b   1.000
_cell.length_c   1.000
_cell.angle_alpha   90.00
_cell.angle_beta   90.00
_cell.angle_gamma   90.00
#
_symmetry.space_group_name_H-M   'P 1'
#
loop_
_entity.id
_entity.type
_entity.pdbx_description
1 polymer ?
#
loop_
_entity_poly.entity_id
_entity_poly.type
_entity_poly.pdbx_seq_one_letter_code
_entity_poly.pdbx_strand_id
1 'polypeptide(L)'
;LLESRGLGDVYKRQVLLCSFNKRFLSIPKEILTLTMQSHQKYFPTFDNNGVITNEFLIVSNKKDQKGLIKIGNERVIEARLSDAEFFWNKDKTQNLVKKISELKLMNFFKGLGTYFDKVQRLRKLGGIISDELLISKEKVELSASICKTDLTSNLVGEFPELQGIMGGYFALHQGFDRDVSLAITEQYLPIGLDTHTPKKPFSVALSVSDKIDTLVGFFGINEKPTSSKDP
;
A
#
# COMPACT_ATOMS: atom_id res chain seq x y z
N LEU A 1 -28.78 30.65 43.00
CA LEU A 1 -27.50 30.74 42.32
C LEU A 1 -27.30 29.45 41.54
N LEU A 2 -27.70 29.44 40.27
CA LEU A 2 -27.34 28.41 39.33
C LEU A 2 -25.92 28.74 38.85
N GLU A 3 -24.94 28.06 39.43
CA GLU A 3 -23.58 28.07 38.86
C GLU A 3 -23.67 27.45 37.48
N SER A 4 -23.50 28.25 36.46
CA SER A 4 -23.22 27.80 35.10
C SER A 4 -21.90 27.01 35.18
N ARG A 5 -22.00 25.69 35.18
CA ARG A 5 -20.84 24.84 34.87
C ARG A 5 -20.43 25.18 33.45
N GLY A 6 -19.43 26.02 33.35
CA GLY A 6 -18.87 26.49 32.11
C GLY A 6 -18.48 25.30 31.22
N LEU A 7 -18.86 25.35 30.01
CA LEU A 7 -18.30 24.61 28.84
C LEU A 7 -16.81 25.00 28.68
N GLY A 8 -15.99 24.72 29.64
CA GLY A 8 -14.63 25.26 29.75
C GLY A 8 -13.55 24.28 30.16
N ASP A 9 -13.78 22.98 30.18
CA ASP A 9 -12.68 22.04 30.09
C ASP A 9 -12.19 22.01 28.64
N VAL A 10 -11.46 23.06 28.30
CA VAL A 10 -10.55 23.03 27.14
C VAL A 10 -9.60 21.88 27.45
N TYR A 11 -9.88 20.71 26.89
CA TYR A 11 -8.99 19.57 26.95
C TYR A 11 -7.61 20.06 26.49
N LYS A 12 -6.68 20.22 27.41
CA LYS A 12 -5.29 20.57 27.09
C LYS A 12 -4.70 19.35 26.41
N ARG A 13 -4.88 19.29 25.09
CA ARG A 13 -4.23 18.25 24.28
C ARG A 13 -2.74 18.38 24.47
N GLN A 14 -2.09 17.27 24.75
CA GLN A 14 -0.66 17.17 24.90
C GLN A 14 -0.12 16.31 23.77
N VAL A 15 0.94 16.79 23.11
CA VAL A 15 1.71 15.99 22.17
C VAL A 15 2.80 15.28 22.97
N LEU A 16 2.88 13.97 22.84
CA LEU A 16 3.89 13.13 23.48
C LEU A 16 4.79 12.52 22.41
N LEU A 17 6.09 12.64 22.63
CA LEU A 17 7.08 11.94 21.83
C LEU A 17 7.32 10.55 22.41
N CYS A 18 7.01 9.54 21.60
CA CYS A 18 7.16 8.12 21.89
C CYS A 18 8.23 7.52 20.98
N SER A 19 8.68 6.31 21.30
CA SER A 19 9.67 5.60 20.50
C SER A 19 9.33 4.11 20.41
N PHE A 20 9.90 3.45 19.40
CA PHE A 20 9.86 1.99 19.24
C PHE A 20 11.27 1.44 18.97
N ASN A 21 11.40 0.13 19.05
CA ASN A 21 12.70 -0.51 18.87
C ASN A 21 13.23 -0.29 17.45
N LYS A 22 14.48 0.18 17.32
CA LYS A 22 15.14 0.48 16.04
C LYS A 22 15.20 -0.70 15.07
N ARG A 23 15.07 -1.95 15.55
CA ARG A 23 15.05 -3.15 14.69
C ARG A 23 13.98 -3.07 13.61
N PHE A 24 12.83 -2.45 13.94
CA PHE A 24 11.72 -2.32 13.01
C PHE A 24 12.00 -1.39 11.83
N LEU A 25 13.05 -0.56 11.88
CA LEU A 25 13.47 0.25 10.74
C LEU A 25 13.98 -0.58 9.54
N SER A 26 14.15 -1.88 9.72
CA SER A 26 14.43 -2.85 8.65
C SER A 26 13.21 -3.18 7.77
N ILE A 27 12.02 -2.82 8.24
CA ILE A 27 10.76 -3.00 7.49
C ILE A 27 10.57 -1.80 6.55
N PRO A 28 9.96 -1.98 5.35
CA PRO A 28 9.63 -0.87 4.47
C PRO A 28 8.88 0.26 5.20
N LYS A 29 9.26 1.50 4.92
CA LYS A 29 8.71 2.68 5.60
C LYS A 29 7.19 2.83 5.43
N GLU A 30 6.66 2.36 4.31
CA GLU A 30 5.22 2.39 4.01
C GLU A 30 4.43 1.51 4.99
N ILE A 31 4.98 0.35 5.36
CA ILE A 31 4.38 -0.53 6.37
C ILE A 31 4.41 0.16 7.74
N LEU A 32 5.57 0.73 8.12
CA LEU A 32 5.72 1.45 9.40
C LEU A 32 4.74 2.60 9.50
N THR A 33 4.68 3.42 8.46
CA THR A 33 3.80 4.59 8.39
C THR A 33 2.34 4.19 8.51
N LEU A 34 1.92 3.20 7.73
CA LEU A 34 0.53 2.76 7.72
C LEU A 34 0.12 2.12 9.05
N THR A 35 0.98 1.28 9.63
CA THR A 35 0.73 0.66 10.95
C THR A 35 0.50 1.73 12.02
N MET A 36 1.27 2.82 12.01
CA MET A 36 1.10 3.92 12.94
C MET A 36 -0.16 4.74 12.67
N GLN A 37 -0.46 5.04 11.40
CA GLN A 37 -1.54 5.97 11.04
C GLN A 37 -2.92 5.32 11.03
N SER A 38 -3.08 4.14 10.44
CA SER A 38 -4.40 3.55 10.19
C SER A 38 -5.09 3.13 11.48
N HIS A 39 -4.41 2.42 12.35
CA HIS A 39 -5.04 1.84 13.53
C HIS A 39 -4.91 2.70 14.78
N GLN A 40 -3.79 3.42 14.93
CA GLN A 40 -3.47 4.11 16.19
C GLN A 40 -3.56 5.63 16.08
N LYS A 41 -3.70 6.18 14.86
CA LYS A 41 -3.69 7.63 14.61
C LYS A 41 -2.42 8.31 15.17
N TYR A 42 -1.30 7.60 15.13
CA TYR A 42 0.02 8.12 15.48
C TYR A 42 0.64 8.82 14.28
N PHE A 43 1.56 9.75 14.56
CA PHE A 43 2.25 10.53 13.56
C PHE A 43 3.70 10.07 13.49
N PRO A 44 4.14 9.40 12.40
CA PRO A 44 5.54 9.04 12.21
C PRO A 44 6.41 10.29 12.11
N THR A 45 7.65 10.19 12.55
CA THR A 45 8.64 11.26 12.41
C THR A 45 9.70 10.89 11.38
N PHE A 46 10.26 11.91 10.76
CA PHE A 46 11.28 11.79 9.72
C PHE A 46 12.45 12.70 10.07
N ASP A 47 13.64 12.28 9.71
CA ASP A 47 14.82 13.12 9.81
C ASP A 47 14.85 14.22 8.70
N ASN A 48 15.88 15.07 8.73
CA ASN A 48 16.04 16.15 7.76
C ASN A 48 16.23 15.67 6.31
N ASN A 49 16.53 14.38 6.10
CA ASN A 49 16.68 13.74 4.80
C ASN A 49 15.39 13.01 4.36
N GLY A 50 14.32 13.10 5.14
CA GLY A 50 13.06 12.42 4.86
C GLY A 50 13.09 10.90 5.16
N VAL A 51 14.06 10.43 5.93
CA VAL A 51 14.14 9.04 6.39
C VAL A 51 13.32 8.89 7.66
N ILE A 52 12.48 7.84 7.71
CA ILE A 52 11.66 7.56 8.89
C ILE A 52 12.56 7.26 10.10
N THR A 53 12.21 7.84 11.24
CA THR A 53 12.93 7.58 12.50
C THR A 53 12.18 6.53 13.33
N ASN A 54 12.79 6.10 14.43
CA ASN A 54 12.14 5.21 15.39
C ASN A 54 11.32 5.96 16.45
N GLU A 55 10.93 7.19 16.14
CA GLU A 55 10.09 8.02 17.01
C GLU A 55 8.75 8.30 16.35
N PHE A 56 7.75 8.57 17.15
CA PHE A 56 6.43 8.94 16.68
C PHE A 56 5.73 9.85 17.69
N LEU A 57 4.78 10.63 17.22
CA LEU A 57 4.00 11.52 18.06
C LEU A 57 2.59 10.98 18.28
N ILE A 58 2.09 11.16 19.49
CA ILE A 58 0.69 10.91 19.84
C ILE A 58 0.05 12.16 20.41
N VAL A 59 -1.25 12.29 20.24
CA VAL A 59 -2.04 13.36 20.87
C VAL A 59 -2.84 12.76 22.01
N SER A 60 -2.54 13.19 23.23
CA SER A 60 -3.26 12.78 24.42
C SER A 60 -4.19 13.88 24.93
N ASN A 61 -5.38 13.51 25.38
CA ASN A 61 -6.34 14.41 26.03
C ASN A 61 -6.07 14.59 27.52
N LYS A 62 -5.14 13.80 28.09
CA LYS A 62 -4.74 13.87 29.49
C LYS A 62 -3.25 14.14 29.61
N LYS A 63 -2.87 14.88 30.67
CA LYS A 63 -1.46 15.10 30.99
C LYS A 63 -0.81 13.80 31.46
N ASP A 64 0.28 13.41 30.81
CA ASP A 64 1.05 12.22 31.18
C ASP A 64 2.07 12.52 32.28
N GLN A 65 1.57 12.67 33.53
CA GLN A 65 2.42 13.01 34.66
C GLN A 65 3.41 11.91 35.08
N LYS A 66 3.05 10.65 34.81
CA LYS A 66 3.84 9.47 35.24
C LYS A 66 4.46 8.71 34.06
N GLY A 67 4.35 9.21 32.84
CA GLY A 67 4.83 8.53 31.65
C GLY A 67 4.03 7.29 31.24
N LEU A 68 2.90 7.01 31.90
CA LEU A 68 2.13 5.78 31.67
C LEU A 68 1.43 5.78 30.32
N ILE A 69 1.00 6.95 29.83
CA ILE A 69 0.38 7.06 28.52
C ILE A 69 1.42 6.79 27.43
N LYS A 70 2.60 7.39 27.56
CA LYS A 70 3.75 7.13 26.68
C LYS A 70 4.07 5.63 26.63
N ILE A 71 4.37 5.03 27.79
CA ILE A 71 4.73 3.61 27.90
C ILE A 71 3.64 2.70 27.31
N GLY A 72 2.36 3.00 27.60
CA GLY A 72 1.24 2.22 27.05
C GLY A 72 1.18 2.25 25.52
N ASN A 73 1.37 3.42 24.90
CA ASN A 73 1.36 3.56 23.45
C ASN A 73 2.61 2.95 22.77
N GLU A 74 3.78 3.08 23.39
CA GLU A 74 5.00 2.41 22.92
C GLU A 74 4.83 0.89 22.92
N ARG A 75 4.22 0.32 23.94
CA ARG A 75 3.93 -1.12 24.01
C ARG A 75 2.92 -1.56 22.93
N VAL A 76 1.89 -0.77 22.68
CA VAL A 76 0.89 -1.07 21.65
C VAL A 76 1.50 -1.07 20.25
N ILE A 77 2.29 -0.04 19.91
CA ILE A 77 2.91 0.03 18.60
C ILE A 77 3.96 -1.09 18.40
N GLU A 78 4.70 -1.45 19.44
CA GLU A 78 5.69 -2.51 19.36
C GLU A 78 5.06 -3.88 19.04
N ALA A 79 3.90 -4.19 19.61
CA ALA A 79 3.14 -5.38 19.28
C ALA A 79 2.68 -5.36 17.81
N ARG A 80 2.12 -4.25 17.32
CA ARG A 80 1.67 -4.09 15.93
C ARG A 80 2.83 -4.17 14.93
N LEU A 81 3.96 -3.56 15.25
CA LEU A 81 5.14 -3.64 14.38
C LEU A 81 5.74 -5.04 14.36
N SER A 82 5.63 -5.79 15.44
CA SER A 82 6.06 -7.21 15.49
C SER A 82 5.20 -8.07 14.56
N ASP A 83 3.88 -7.86 14.53
CA ASP A 83 2.98 -8.55 13.61
C ASP A 83 3.32 -8.19 12.14
N ALA A 84 3.51 -6.91 11.86
CA ALA A 84 3.87 -6.43 10.54
C ALA A 84 5.25 -6.98 10.07
N GLU A 85 6.24 -7.04 10.97
CA GLU A 85 7.56 -7.65 10.72
C GLU A 85 7.44 -9.14 10.40
N PHE A 86 6.59 -9.86 11.13
CA PHE A 86 6.34 -11.27 10.88
C PHE A 86 5.74 -11.49 9.47
N PHE A 87 4.70 -10.74 9.10
CA PHE A 87 4.10 -10.84 7.77
C PHE A 87 5.09 -10.46 6.67
N TRP A 88 5.84 -9.36 6.85
CA TRP A 88 6.87 -8.95 5.91
C TRP A 88 7.91 -10.05 5.68
N ASN A 89 8.46 -10.61 6.74
CA ASN A 89 9.50 -11.64 6.66
C ASN A 89 8.99 -12.94 6.01
N LYS A 90 7.73 -13.29 6.25
CA LYS A 90 7.08 -14.45 5.66
C LYS A 90 6.79 -14.25 4.17
N ASP A 91 6.21 -13.10 3.81
CA ASP A 91 5.69 -12.88 2.47
C ASP A 91 6.80 -12.54 1.46
N LYS A 92 7.85 -11.79 1.84
CA LYS A 92 8.96 -11.43 0.95
C LYS A 92 9.71 -12.62 0.36
N THR A 93 9.64 -13.78 1.01
CA THR A 93 10.31 -15.01 0.56
C THR A 93 9.45 -15.88 -0.37
N GLN A 94 8.15 -15.55 -0.51
CA GLN A 94 7.22 -16.32 -1.33
C GLN A 94 7.41 -16.01 -2.81
N ASN A 95 7.64 -17.04 -3.63
CA ASN A 95 7.91 -16.87 -5.05
C ASN A 95 6.70 -16.28 -5.80
N LEU A 96 6.85 -15.05 -6.32
CA LEU A 96 5.78 -14.31 -7.01
C LEU A 96 5.27 -15.04 -8.25
N VAL A 97 6.15 -15.68 -9.02
CA VAL A 97 5.74 -16.41 -10.24
C VAL A 97 4.85 -17.60 -9.89
N LYS A 98 5.16 -18.34 -8.83
CA LYS A 98 4.31 -19.45 -8.37
C LYS A 98 2.96 -18.96 -7.87
N LYS A 99 2.89 -17.77 -7.29
CA LYS A 99 1.65 -17.15 -6.81
C LYS A 99 0.68 -16.72 -7.91
N ILE A 100 1.10 -16.66 -9.16
CA ILE A 100 0.20 -16.36 -10.28
C ILE A 100 -0.97 -17.37 -10.31
N SER A 101 -0.72 -18.64 -9.99
CA SER A 101 -1.78 -19.66 -9.97
C SER A 101 -2.82 -19.43 -8.87
N GLU A 102 -2.45 -18.81 -7.75
CA GLU A 102 -3.35 -18.49 -6.64
C GLU A 102 -4.39 -17.43 -7.02
N LEU A 103 -4.08 -16.56 -7.99
CA LEU A 103 -5.00 -15.55 -8.51
C LEU A 103 -6.26 -16.15 -9.17
N LYS A 104 -6.25 -17.44 -9.52
CA LYS A 104 -7.44 -18.17 -10.02
C LYS A 104 -8.49 -18.32 -8.95
N LEU A 105 -8.11 -18.27 -7.68
CA LEU A 105 -9.01 -18.41 -6.54
C LEU A 105 -9.60 -17.07 -6.09
N MET A 106 -9.14 -15.96 -6.66
CA MET A 106 -9.56 -14.62 -6.30
C MET A 106 -10.42 -14.02 -7.41
N ASN A 107 -11.69 -13.81 -7.14
CA ASN A 107 -12.58 -13.13 -8.07
C ASN A 107 -12.18 -11.65 -8.22
N PHE A 108 -12.06 -11.18 -9.47
CA PHE A 108 -11.87 -9.76 -9.73
C PHE A 108 -13.23 -9.04 -9.67
N PHE A 109 -14.13 -9.41 -10.57
CA PHE A 109 -15.50 -8.90 -10.58
C PHE A 109 -16.44 -9.86 -11.30
N LYS A 110 -17.73 -9.87 -10.90
CA LYS A 110 -18.76 -10.71 -11.56
C LYS A 110 -18.87 -10.34 -13.05
N GLY A 111 -18.64 -11.30 -13.92
CA GLY A 111 -18.64 -11.09 -15.37
C GLY A 111 -17.27 -10.75 -15.97
N LEU A 112 -16.26 -10.40 -15.17
CA LEU A 112 -14.89 -10.12 -15.62
C LEU A 112 -13.88 -11.20 -15.23
N GLY A 113 -14.33 -12.25 -14.52
CA GLY A 113 -13.52 -13.38 -14.12
C GLY A 113 -12.68 -13.14 -12.87
N THR A 114 -11.58 -13.84 -12.78
CA THR A 114 -10.64 -13.83 -11.66
C THR A 114 -9.52 -12.80 -11.88
N TYR A 115 -8.72 -12.55 -10.82
CA TYR A 115 -7.48 -11.78 -10.99
C TYR A 115 -6.48 -12.47 -11.92
N PHE A 116 -6.51 -13.79 -12.06
CA PHE A 116 -5.74 -14.49 -13.07
C PHE A 116 -6.17 -14.09 -14.50
N ASP A 117 -7.47 -14.03 -14.77
CA ASP A 117 -7.98 -13.61 -16.07
C ASP A 117 -7.60 -12.15 -16.35
N LYS A 118 -7.69 -11.28 -15.32
CA LYS A 118 -7.24 -9.88 -15.42
C LYS A 118 -5.76 -9.79 -15.81
N VAL A 119 -4.85 -10.48 -15.13
CA VAL A 119 -3.42 -10.40 -15.49
C VAL A 119 -3.12 -10.96 -16.88
N GLN A 120 -3.89 -11.95 -17.39
CA GLN A 120 -3.75 -12.39 -18.78
C GLN A 120 -4.14 -11.28 -19.78
N ARG A 121 -5.19 -10.50 -19.49
CA ARG A 121 -5.57 -9.35 -20.31
C ARG A 121 -4.52 -8.23 -20.22
N LEU A 122 -4.01 -7.93 -19.00
CA LEU A 122 -2.94 -6.95 -18.79
C LEU A 122 -1.67 -7.29 -19.58
N ARG A 123 -1.29 -8.58 -19.62
CA ARG A 123 -0.14 -9.03 -20.44
C ARG A 123 -0.32 -8.70 -21.91
N LYS A 124 -1.49 -9.00 -22.48
CA LYS A 124 -1.78 -8.73 -23.90
C LYS A 124 -1.77 -7.22 -24.18
N LEU A 125 -2.45 -6.43 -23.34
CA LEU A 125 -2.48 -4.97 -23.48
C LEU A 125 -1.09 -4.35 -23.30
N GLY A 126 -0.37 -4.77 -22.27
CA GLY A 126 0.99 -4.32 -22.01
C GLY A 126 1.94 -4.64 -23.14
N GLY A 127 1.81 -5.82 -23.76
CA GLY A 127 2.58 -6.19 -24.94
C GLY A 127 2.34 -5.26 -26.14
N ILE A 128 1.08 -4.87 -26.40
CA ILE A 128 0.74 -3.90 -27.45
C ILE A 128 1.32 -2.52 -27.13
N ILE A 129 1.12 -2.05 -25.88
CA ILE A 129 1.61 -0.73 -25.45
C ILE A 129 3.14 -0.68 -25.46
N SER A 130 3.82 -1.80 -25.15
CA SER A 130 5.28 -1.86 -25.17
C SER A 130 5.85 -1.68 -26.59
N ASP A 131 5.17 -2.19 -27.61
CA ASP A 131 5.55 -2.01 -29.00
C ASP A 131 5.44 -0.52 -29.40
N GLU A 132 4.39 0.18 -28.98
CA GLU A 132 4.20 1.63 -29.21
C GLU A 132 5.22 2.50 -28.46
N LEU A 133 5.61 2.09 -27.25
CA LEU A 133 6.59 2.82 -26.43
C LEU A 133 8.05 2.46 -26.75
N LEU A 134 8.29 1.52 -27.66
CA LEU A 134 9.62 1.01 -28.03
C LEU A 134 10.44 0.52 -26.83
N ILE A 135 9.80 -0.23 -25.93
CA ILE A 135 10.40 -0.82 -24.73
C ILE A 135 10.32 -2.35 -24.75
N SER A 136 11.08 -3.02 -23.86
CA SER A 136 11.08 -4.49 -23.79
C SER A 136 9.70 -5.04 -23.42
N LYS A 137 9.11 -5.74 -24.39
CA LYS A 137 7.84 -6.45 -24.26
C LYS A 137 7.89 -7.51 -23.16
N GLU A 138 8.98 -8.25 -23.09
CA GLU A 138 9.18 -9.31 -22.09
C GLU A 138 9.10 -8.75 -20.65
N LYS A 139 9.74 -7.59 -20.42
CA LYS A 139 9.68 -6.94 -19.10
C LYS A 139 8.28 -6.45 -18.76
N VAL A 140 7.55 -5.87 -19.72
CA VAL A 140 6.16 -5.42 -19.51
C VAL A 140 5.25 -6.61 -19.25
N GLU A 141 5.35 -7.67 -20.03
CA GLU A 141 4.54 -8.89 -19.85
C GLU A 141 4.85 -9.58 -18.52
N LEU A 142 6.12 -9.60 -18.10
CA LEU A 142 6.51 -10.12 -16.80
C LEU A 142 5.90 -9.29 -15.66
N SER A 143 6.02 -7.96 -15.73
CA SER A 143 5.41 -7.04 -14.76
C SER A 143 3.90 -7.26 -14.67
N ALA A 144 3.21 -7.33 -15.81
CA ALA A 144 1.78 -7.58 -15.86
C ALA A 144 1.38 -8.94 -15.26
N SER A 145 2.23 -9.97 -15.44
CA SER A 145 1.94 -11.31 -14.94
C SER A 145 1.95 -11.40 -13.40
N ILE A 146 2.86 -10.65 -12.76
CA ILE A 146 3.08 -10.73 -11.31
C ILE A 146 2.51 -9.53 -10.54
N CYS A 147 2.00 -8.50 -11.22
CA CYS A 147 1.60 -7.23 -10.59
C CYS A 147 0.45 -7.34 -9.58
N LYS A 148 -0.33 -8.41 -9.60
CA LYS A 148 -1.45 -8.63 -8.67
C LYS A 148 -1.17 -9.76 -7.67
N THR A 149 0.03 -10.36 -7.69
CA THR A 149 0.34 -11.51 -6.83
C THR A 149 0.51 -11.13 -5.36
N ASP A 150 0.79 -9.87 -5.07
CA ASP A 150 0.84 -9.35 -3.70
C ASP A 150 -0.53 -9.38 -2.99
N LEU A 151 -1.62 -9.38 -3.73
CA LEU A 151 -2.97 -9.55 -3.18
C LEU A 151 -3.15 -10.90 -2.44
N THR A 152 -2.32 -11.88 -2.75
CA THR A 152 -2.33 -13.20 -2.08
C THR A 152 -1.44 -13.23 -0.83
N SER A 153 -0.79 -12.12 -0.48
CA SER A 153 0.07 -12.02 0.70
C SER A 153 -0.73 -11.74 1.97
N ASN A 154 -0.20 -12.19 3.11
CA ASN A 154 -0.80 -11.89 4.40
C ASN A 154 -0.73 -10.38 4.70
N LEU A 155 0.37 -9.75 4.30
CA LEU A 155 0.62 -8.33 4.54
C LEU A 155 -0.39 -7.44 3.82
N VAL A 156 -0.69 -7.70 2.54
CA VAL A 156 -1.72 -6.94 1.79
C VAL A 156 -3.12 -7.31 2.27
N GLY A 157 -3.33 -8.54 2.77
CA GLY A 157 -4.57 -8.93 3.43
C GLY A 157 -4.87 -8.10 4.69
N GLU A 158 -3.83 -7.80 5.50
CA GLU A 158 -3.95 -6.94 6.70
C GLU A 158 -3.96 -5.45 6.35
N PHE A 159 -3.19 -5.04 5.33
CA PHE A 159 -3.03 -3.65 4.89
C PHE A 159 -3.34 -3.51 3.39
N PRO A 160 -4.62 -3.49 2.99
CA PRO A 160 -5.00 -3.41 1.57
C PRO A 160 -4.46 -2.18 0.82
N GLU A 161 -4.19 -1.10 1.55
CA GLU A 161 -3.64 0.14 1.00
C GLU A 161 -2.20 -0.04 0.46
N LEU A 162 -1.52 -1.11 0.86
CA LEU A 162 -0.15 -1.42 0.43
C LEU A 162 -0.10 -2.27 -0.86
N GLN A 163 -1.26 -2.60 -1.45
CA GLN A 163 -1.28 -3.31 -2.73
C GLN A 163 -0.50 -2.57 -3.82
N GLY A 164 0.24 -3.30 -4.63
CA GLY A 164 1.18 -2.74 -5.60
C GLY A 164 2.51 -2.35 -4.98
N ILE A 165 2.51 -1.57 -3.90
CA ILE A 165 3.73 -1.17 -3.19
C ILE A 165 4.48 -2.41 -2.69
N MET A 166 3.79 -3.31 -2.03
CA MET A 166 4.39 -4.55 -1.54
C MET A 166 4.80 -5.48 -2.67
N GLY A 167 4.01 -5.57 -3.73
CA GLY A 167 4.37 -6.29 -4.94
C GLY A 167 5.72 -5.84 -5.51
N GLY A 168 5.96 -4.53 -5.58
CA GLY A 168 7.24 -3.95 -5.97
C GLY A 168 8.39 -4.32 -5.03
N TYR A 169 8.19 -4.23 -3.71
CA TYR A 169 9.20 -4.63 -2.72
C TYR A 169 9.51 -6.12 -2.80
N PHE A 170 8.51 -6.98 -2.93
CA PHE A 170 8.71 -8.42 -3.09
C PHE A 170 9.47 -8.75 -4.37
N ALA A 171 9.13 -8.09 -5.49
CA ALA A 171 9.83 -8.24 -6.75
C ALA A 171 11.31 -7.83 -6.62
N LEU A 172 11.57 -6.67 -6.03
CA LEU A 172 12.94 -6.20 -5.82
C LEU A 172 13.75 -7.17 -4.92
N HIS A 173 13.14 -7.67 -3.86
CA HIS A 173 13.78 -8.62 -2.93
C HIS A 173 14.13 -9.96 -3.61
N GLN A 174 13.31 -10.40 -4.59
CA GLN A 174 13.53 -11.62 -5.36
C GLN A 174 14.46 -11.43 -6.56
N GLY A 175 15.07 -10.25 -6.72
CA GLY A 175 16.06 -9.96 -7.76
C GLY A 175 15.46 -9.64 -9.14
N PHE A 176 14.17 -9.31 -9.21
CA PHE A 176 13.60 -8.79 -10.45
C PHE A 176 14.20 -7.43 -10.79
N ASP A 177 14.20 -7.10 -12.08
CA ASP A 177 14.69 -5.83 -12.60
C ASP A 177 13.98 -4.64 -11.90
N ARG A 178 14.73 -3.54 -11.70
CA ARG A 178 14.21 -2.34 -11.03
C ARG A 178 13.03 -1.71 -11.78
N ASP A 179 13.05 -1.74 -13.11
CA ASP A 179 11.94 -1.20 -13.92
C ASP A 179 10.68 -2.06 -13.73
N VAL A 180 10.82 -3.41 -13.67
CA VAL A 180 9.73 -4.34 -13.36
C VAL A 180 9.15 -4.04 -11.97
N SER A 181 10.02 -3.94 -10.95
CA SER A 181 9.60 -3.67 -9.58
C SER A 181 8.91 -2.33 -9.43
N LEU A 182 9.44 -1.28 -10.08
CA LEU A 182 8.84 0.06 -10.08
C LEU A 182 7.49 0.08 -10.79
N ALA A 183 7.38 -0.60 -11.94
CA ALA A 183 6.11 -0.69 -12.66
C ALA A 183 5.01 -1.32 -11.80
N ILE A 184 5.35 -2.37 -11.04
CA ILE A 184 4.42 -3.01 -10.11
C ILE A 184 4.03 -2.03 -8.99
N THR A 185 4.98 -1.28 -8.42
CA THR A 185 4.69 -0.29 -7.38
C THR A 185 3.74 0.80 -7.86
N GLU A 186 3.94 1.28 -9.10
CA GLU A 186 3.23 2.42 -9.67
C GLU A 186 1.97 2.05 -10.47
N GLN A 187 1.61 0.76 -10.55
CA GLN A 187 0.52 0.28 -11.41
C GLN A 187 -0.84 0.95 -11.17
N TYR A 188 -1.08 1.38 -9.93
CA TYR A 188 -2.34 2.03 -9.56
C TYR A 188 -2.34 3.55 -9.72
N LEU A 189 -1.17 4.17 -9.96
CA LEU A 189 -1.05 5.61 -10.13
C LEU A 189 -1.66 6.09 -11.47
N PRO A 190 -2.24 7.30 -11.52
CA PRO A 190 -2.62 8.11 -10.36
C PRO A 190 -3.81 7.51 -9.61
N ILE A 191 -3.84 7.66 -8.28
CA ILE A 191 -4.95 7.18 -7.43
C ILE A 191 -6.05 8.25 -7.32
N GLY A 192 -5.68 9.52 -7.49
CA GLY A 192 -6.58 10.66 -7.43
C GLY A 192 -5.95 11.89 -8.08
N LEU A 193 -6.70 13.00 -8.11
CA LEU A 193 -6.30 14.23 -8.83
C LEU A 193 -4.97 14.82 -8.36
N ASP A 194 -4.67 14.70 -7.05
CA ASP A 194 -3.46 15.28 -6.45
C ASP A 194 -2.27 14.31 -6.46
N THR A 195 -2.43 13.09 -7.01
CA THR A 195 -1.33 12.13 -7.10
C THR A 195 -0.59 12.25 -8.41
N HIS A 196 0.74 12.06 -8.36
CA HIS A 196 1.56 12.09 -9.56
C HIS A 196 1.24 10.92 -10.51
N THR A 197 1.48 11.12 -11.78
CA THR A 197 1.40 10.08 -12.80
C THR A 197 2.73 9.33 -12.92
N PRO A 198 2.73 8.04 -13.30
CA PRO A 198 3.95 7.33 -13.65
C PRO A 198 4.71 8.05 -14.75
N LYS A 199 6.04 8.11 -14.63
CA LYS A 199 6.90 8.79 -15.61
C LYS A 199 7.78 7.81 -16.39
N LYS A 200 8.08 6.66 -15.78
CA LYS A 200 8.91 5.65 -16.43
C LYS A 200 8.09 4.85 -17.44
N PRO A 201 8.60 4.56 -18.64
CA PRO A 201 7.84 3.89 -19.69
C PRO A 201 7.21 2.55 -19.27
N PHE A 202 7.92 1.73 -18.50
CA PHE A 202 7.39 0.47 -17.97
C PHE A 202 6.22 0.67 -17.00
N SER A 203 6.33 1.66 -16.11
CA SER A 203 5.25 2.02 -15.18
C SER A 203 4.04 2.58 -15.94
N VAL A 204 4.28 3.41 -16.96
CA VAL A 204 3.22 3.94 -17.84
C VAL A 204 2.50 2.79 -18.53
N ALA A 205 3.25 1.87 -19.14
CA ALA A 205 2.68 0.73 -19.87
C ALA A 205 1.76 -0.11 -18.97
N LEU A 206 2.21 -0.46 -17.77
CA LEU A 206 1.43 -1.29 -16.85
C LEU A 206 0.23 -0.53 -16.27
N SER A 207 0.41 0.72 -15.86
CA SER A 207 -0.67 1.56 -15.31
C SER A 207 -1.78 1.83 -16.35
N VAL A 208 -1.41 2.15 -17.58
CA VAL A 208 -2.37 2.37 -18.67
C VAL A 208 -3.10 1.06 -19.00
N SER A 209 -2.38 -0.08 -19.06
CA SER A 209 -2.99 -1.39 -19.28
C SER A 209 -4.05 -1.71 -18.24
N ASP A 210 -3.75 -1.49 -16.95
CA ASP A 210 -4.69 -1.76 -15.85
C ASP A 210 -5.94 -0.88 -15.93
N LYS A 211 -5.78 0.40 -16.27
CA LYS A 211 -6.89 1.34 -16.42
C LYS A 211 -7.75 1.04 -17.64
N ILE A 212 -7.15 0.75 -18.78
CA ILE A 212 -7.89 0.37 -20.00
C ILE A 212 -8.67 -0.93 -19.76
N ASP A 213 -8.03 -1.97 -19.21
CA ASP A 213 -8.71 -3.24 -18.89
C ASP A 213 -9.91 -3.01 -17.98
N THR A 214 -9.74 -2.18 -16.95
CA THR A 214 -10.78 -1.88 -16.00
C THR A 214 -11.93 -1.13 -16.67
N LEU A 215 -11.65 -0.03 -17.38
CA LEU A 215 -12.68 0.78 -18.05
C LEU A 215 -13.45 -0.04 -19.09
N VAL A 216 -12.74 -0.67 -20.02
CA VAL A 216 -13.37 -1.46 -21.07
C VAL A 216 -14.14 -2.65 -20.50
N GLY A 217 -13.58 -3.30 -19.47
CA GLY A 217 -14.24 -4.41 -18.80
C GLY A 217 -15.58 -4.00 -18.16
N PHE A 218 -15.58 -2.97 -17.34
CA PHE A 218 -16.80 -2.52 -16.65
C PHE A 218 -17.86 -1.99 -17.60
N PHE A 219 -17.49 -1.18 -18.60
CA PHE A 219 -18.44 -0.75 -19.64
C PHE A 219 -18.96 -1.93 -20.47
N GLY A 220 -18.10 -2.92 -20.74
CA GLY A 220 -18.46 -4.13 -21.51
C GLY A 220 -19.52 -5.01 -20.81
N ILE A 221 -19.55 -5.01 -19.48
CA ILE A 221 -20.60 -5.69 -18.70
C ILE A 221 -21.74 -4.77 -18.25
N ASN A 222 -21.78 -3.55 -18.80
CA ASN A 222 -22.77 -2.51 -18.50
C ASN A 222 -22.76 -2.01 -17.05
N GLU A 223 -21.64 -2.17 -16.33
CA GLU A 223 -21.42 -1.55 -15.03
C GLU A 223 -20.84 -0.15 -15.25
N LYS A 224 -21.66 0.86 -15.02
CA LYS A 224 -21.27 2.26 -15.21
C LYS A 224 -20.91 2.90 -13.87
N PRO A 225 -19.91 3.80 -13.86
CA PRO A 225 -19.57 4.53 -12.65
C PRO A 225 -20.74 5.38 -12.18
N THR A 226 -20.89 5.51 -10.86
CA THR A 226 -21.90 6.35 -10.23
C THR A 226 -21.24 7.55 -9.58
N SER A 227 -21.85 8.73 -9.69
CA SER A 227 -21.29 10.00 -9.18
C SER A 227 -20.97 10.00 -7.68
N SER A 228 -21.56 9.09 -6.91
CA SER A 228 -21.36 9.00 -5.45
C SER A 228 -20.32 7.97 -5.01
N LYS A 229 -20.03 6.97 -5.85
CA LYS A 229 -19.10 5.88 -5.50
C LYS A 229 -17.83 5.89 -6.33
N ASP A 230 -17.89 6.42 -7.54
CA ASP A 230 -16.79 6.47 -8.50
C ASP A 230 -16.72 7.88 -9.10
N PRO A 231 -16.16 8.85 -8.37
CA PRO A 231 -16.06 10.24 -8.83
C PRO A 231 -15.09 10.42 -10.00
#